data_9460dbc661f759feed20002e5f44379c
#
_entry.id   9460dbc661f759feed20002e5f44379c
#
_cell.length_a   1.000
_cell.length_b   1.000
_cell.length_c   1.000
_cell.angle_alpha   90.00
_cell.angle_beta   90.00
_cell.angle_gamma   90.00
#
_symmetry.space_group_name_H-M   'P 1'
#
loop_
_entity.id
_entity.type
_entity.pdbx_description
1 polymer ?
#
loop_
_entity_poly.entity_id
_entity_poly.type
_entity_poly.pdbx_seq_one_letter_code
_entity_poly.pdbx_strand_id
1 'polypeptide(L)'
;MTVKTDISRFDIHDELTAPEGSERILKSVSSAGGAVSKFVGVLAGSPAALRAYARMRSELRGGDLPRQTRERIALAVAERRGDSYSTAQHARTARAAGLGLDEISSARSFASNDAREAALLAFLESLLDSDGHPESHLLEEAREIGWTDEQILEAIAHVALGEFQSLVANAAALPQDQSDPTVLPKAA
;
A
#
# COMPACT_ATOMS: atom_id res chain seq x y z
N MET A 1 27.65 -17.10 -8.24
CA MET A 1 27.28 -15.78 -7.68
C MET A 1 26.42 -15.10 -8.74
N THR A 2 25.09 -15.13 -8.55
CA THR A 2 24.16 -14.48 -9.49
C THR A 2 24.05 -13.03 -9.06
N VAL A 3 24.59 -12.12 -9.86
CA VAL A 3 24.37 -10.67 -9.70
C VAL A 3 22.89 -10.45 -9.90
N LYS A 4 22.14 -10.15 -8.83
CA LYS A 4 20.77 -9.63 -8.92
C LYS A 4 20.87 -8.26 -9.58
N THR A 5 20.53 -8.19 -10.85
CA THR A 5 20.36 -6.92 -11.55
C THR A 5 19.13 -6.22 -10.94
N ASP A 6 19.35 -5.06 -10.32
CA ASP A 6 18.32 -4.15 -9.79
C ASP A 6 17.52 -3.47 -10.94
N ILE A 7 17.02 -4.27 -11.87
CA ILE A 7 16.31 -3.77 -13.06
C ILE A 7 14.88 -4.28 -12.99
N SER A 8 13.91 -3.38 -13.08
CA SER A 8 12.51 -3.72 -13.25
C SER A 8 12.30 -4.57 -14.52
N ARG A 9 11.32 -5.49 -14.47
CA ARG A 9 10.91 -6.30 -15.63
C ARG A 9 10.07 -5.53 -16.65
N PHE A 10 9.51 -4.39 -16.26
CA PHE A 10 8.77 -3.47 -17.11
C PHE A 10 9.53 -2.15 -17.21
N ASP A 11 9.32 -1.42 -18.28
CA ASP A 11 9.88 -0.09 -18.44
C ASP A 11 9.32 0.85 -17.36
N ILE A 12 10.18 1.67 -16.79
CA ILE A 12 9.81 2.72 -15.85
C ILE A 12 9.73 4.02 -16.64
N HIS A 13 8.52 4.44 -16.94
CA HIS A 13 8.27 5.62 -17.73
C HIS A 13 8.35 6.92 -16.91
N ASP A 14 8.76 7.95 -17.56
CA ASP A 14 8.69 9.35 -17.13
C ASP A 14 7.76 10.15 -18.07
N GLU A 15 7.74 11.46 -17.93
CA GLU A 15 6.91 12.36 -18.75
C GLU A 15 7.26 12.34 -20.24
N LEU A 16 8.50 11.93 -20.59
CA LEU A 16 9.01 11.94 -21.98
C LEU A 16 8.81 10.59 -22.66
N THR A 17 8.78 9.51 -21.89
CA THR A 17 8.76 8.13 -22.39
C THR A 17 7.40 7.45 -22.26
N ALA A 18 6.50 8.05 -21.47
CA ALA A 18 5.17 7.47 -21.24
C ALA A 18 4.30 7.53 -22.50
N PRO A 19 3.45 6.48 -22.71
CA PRO A 19 2.44 6.51 -23.77
C PRO A 19 1.51 7.73 -23.64
N GLU A 20 0.98 8.18 -24.77
CA GLU A 20 -0.05 9.21 -24.83
C GLU A 20 -1.22 8.85 -23.90
N GLY A 21 -1.71 9.78 -23.11
CA GLY A 21 -2.76 9.54 -22.10
C GLY A 21 -2.23 9.25 -20.68
N SER A 22 -0.99 8.81 -20.49
CA SER A 22 -0.30 8.75 -19.18
C SER A 22 0.45 10.04 -18.86
N GLU A 23 0.97 10.69 -19.88
CA GLU A 23 1.80 11.91 -19.79
C GLU A 23 1.17 13.01 -18.92
N ARG A 24 -0.14 13.27 -19.09
CA ARG A 24 -0.85 14.31 -18.32
C ARG A 24 -0.85 14.02 -16.82
N ILE A 25 -1.00 12.75 -16.43
CA ILE A 25 -1.01 12.33 -15.01
C ILE A 25 0.39 12.48 -14.43
N LEU A 26 1.41 12.02 -15.16
CA LEU A 26 2.82 12.17 -14.74
C LEU A 26 3.19 13.63 -14.57
N LYS A 27 2.85 14.49 -15.53
CA LYS A 27 3.06 15.95 -15.44
C LYS A 27 2.36 16.57 -14.23
N SER A 28 1.16 16.10 -13.87
CA SER A 28 0.46 16.61 -12.69
C SER A 28 1.16 16.24 -11.39
N VAL A 29 1.79 15.07 -11.32
CA VAL A 29 2.57 14.64 -10.16
C VAL A 29 3.84 15.49 -10.02
N SER A 30 4.58 15.66 -11.10
CA SER A 30 5.83 16.44 -11.11
C SER A 30 5.59 17.92 -10.84
N SER A 31 4.54 18.52 -11.43
CA SER A 31 4.20 19.93 -11.20
C SER A 31 3.75 20.23 -9.78
N ALA A 32 3.24 19.23 -9.06
CA ALA A 32 2.97 19.34 -7.63
C ALA A 32 4.23 19.19 -6.75
N GLY A 33 5.42 19.15 -7.33
CA GLY A 33 6.70 18.98 -6.64
C GLY A 33 6.98 17.55 -6.17
N GLY A 34 6.19 16.58 -6.63
CA GLY A 34 6.37 15.17 -6.32
C GLY A 34 7.29 14.46 -7.32
N ALA A 35 8.18 13.61 -6.83
CA ALA A 35 8.90 12.69 -7.69
C ALA A 35 7.95 11.55 -8.14
N VAL A 36 8.01 11.19 -9.42
CA VAL A 36 7.30 10.02 -9.94
C VAL A 36 7.96 8.77 -9.34
N SER A 37 7.21 8.02 -8.53
CA SER A 37 7.72 6.77 -7.97
C SER A 37 7.91 5.72 -9.07
N LYS A 38 8.82 4.77 -8.88
CA LYS A 38 9.05 3.66 -9.83
C LYS A 38 7.75 2.90 -10.12
N PHE A 39 6.91 2.70 -9.11
CA PHE A 39 5.59 2.07 -9.26
C PHE A 39 4.69 2.84 -10.25
N VAL A 40 4.58 4.15 -10.08
CA VAL A 40 3.80 5.00 -10.98
C VAL A 40 4.41 5.01 -12.38
N GLY A 41 5.73 5.02 -12.49
CA GLY A 41 6.44 4.91 -13.77
C GLY A 41 6.14 3.62 -14.52
N VAL A 42 6.08 2.48 -13.83
CA VAL A 42 5.68 1.19 -14.43
C VAL A 42 4.21 1.23 -14.86
N LEU A 43 3.31 1.70 -13.99
CA LEU A 43 1.89 1.83 -14.34
C LEU A 43 1.64 2.76 -15.52
N ALA A 44 2.50 3.74 -15.73
CA ALA A 44 2.38 4.68 -16.84
C ALA A 44 2.50 4.01 -18.22
N GLY A 45 3.05 2.79 -18.29
CA GLY A 45 2.99 1.96 -19.50
C GLY A 45 1.57 1.60 -19.94
N SER A 46 0.57 1.69 -19.04
CA SER A 46 -0.84 1.52 -19.36
C SER A 46 -1.65 2.74 -18.88
N PRO A 47 -2.08 3.63 -19.78
CA PRO A 47 -2.91 4.77 -19.40
C PRO A 47 -4.20 4.40 -18.66
N ALA A 48 -4.78 3.25 -18.96
CA ALA A 48 -5.99 2.75 -18.31
C ALA A 48 -5.70 2.32 -16.85
N ALA A 49 -4.63 1.53 -16.64
CA ALA A 49 -4.23 1.08 -15.31
C ALA A 49 -3.82 2.27 -14.43
N LEU A 50 -3.05 3.22 -14.98
CA LEU A 50 -2.65 4.41 -14.26
C LEU A 50 -3.85 5.27 -13.84
N ARG A 51 -4.83 5.48 -14.73
CA ARG A 51 -6.05 6.24 -14.40
C ARG A 51 -6.89 5.55 -13.34
N ALA A 52 -7.07 4.23 -13.45
CA ALA A 52 -7.84 3.46 -12.46
C ALA A 52 -7.20 3.56 -11.08
N TYR A 53 -5.89 3.33 -11.00
CA TYR A 53 -5.13 3.47 -9.76
C TYR A 53 -5.20 4.89 -9.18
N ALA A 54 -4.94 5.90 -10.01
CA ALA A 54 -4.93 7.29 -9.57
C ALA A 54 -6.29 7.73 -9.03
N ARG A 55 -7.39 7.32 -9.68
CA ARG A 55 -8.75 7.59 -9.22
C ARG A 55 -9.03 6.89 -7.88
N MET A 56 -8.85 5.57 -7.81
CA MET A 56 -9.10 4.81 -6.58
C MET A 56 -8.31 5.38 -5.40
N ARG A 57 -7.02 5.65 -5.60
CA ARG A 57 -6.17 6.26 -4.58
C ARG A 57 -6.63 7.65 -4.17
N SER A 58 -7.11 8.47 -5.12
CA SER A 58 -7.59 9.83 -4.85
C SER A 58 -8.85 9.80 -4.00
N GLU A 59 -9.83 8.96 -4.36
CA GLU A 59 -11.09 8.82 -3.63
C GLU A 59 -10.84 8.31 -2.20
N LEU A 60 -10.09 7.23 -2.04
CA LEU A 60 -9.78 6.65 -0.73
C LEU A 60 -8.92 7.58 0.16
N ARG A 61 -8.17 8.50 -0.43
CA ARG A 61 -7.45 9.53 0.34
C ARG A 61 -8.36 10.56 0.98
N GLY A 62 -9.50 10.82 0.36
CA GLY A 62 -10.53 11.74 0.84
C GLY A 62 -11.58 11.10 1.74
N GLY A 63 -11.49 9.80 2.00
CA GLY A 63 -12.43 9.04 2.83
C GLY A 63 -12.27 9.28 4.33
N ASP A 64 -13.02 8.51 5.12
CA ASP A 64 -13.18 8.69 6.56
C ASP A 64 -12.09 7.98 7.40
N LEU A 65 -11.33 7.05 6.80
CA LEU A 65 -10.29 6.36 7.53
C LEU A 65 -9.13 7.29 7.91
N PRO A 66 -8.69 7.30 9.17
CA PRO A 66 -7.51 8.02 9.61
C PRO A 66 -6.28 7.62 8.78
N ARG A 67 -5.39 8.59 8.53
CA ARG A 67 -4.15 8.32 7.78
C ARG A 67 -3.33 7.17 8.40
N GLN A 68 -3.28 7.11 9.73
CA GLN A 68 -2.56 6.06 10.45
C GLN A 68 -3.15 4.67 10.18
N THR A 69 -4.48 4.54 10.20
CA THR A 69 -5.18 3.29 9.87
C THR A 69 -4.88 2.83 8.45
N ARG A 70 -4.92 3.75 7.48
CA ARG A 70 -4.59 3.46 6.08
C ARG A 70 -3.17 2.93 5.91
N GLU A 71 -2.20 3.50 6.63
CA GLU A 71 -0.81 3.02 6.57
C GLU A 71 -0.63 1.65 7.24
N ARG A 72 -1.37 1.35 8.33
CA ARG A 72 -1.38 -0.01 8.93
C ARG A 72 -1.87 -1.05 7.94
N ILE A 73 -3.00 -0.78 7.28
CA ILE A 73 -3.57 -1.68 6.25
C ILE A 73 -2.57 -1.89 5.11
N ALA A 74 -1.98 -0.82 4.61
CA ALA A 74 -1.03 -0.90 3.50
C ALA A 74 0.24 -1.68 3.87
N LEU A 75 0.76 -1.51 5.10
CA LEU A 75 1.89 -2.30 5.62
C LEU A 75 1.56 -3.78 5.73
N ALA A 76 0.40 -4.11 6.30
CA ALA A 76 -0.06 -5.49 6.48
C ALA A 76 -0.19 -6.22 5.14
N VAL A 77 -0.85 -5.60 4.17
CA VAL A 77 -1.04 -6.16 2.82
C VAL A 77 0.28 -6.32 2.10
N ALA A 78 1.15 -5.30 2.10
CA ALA A 78 2.45 -5.36 1.44
C ALA A 78 3.34 -6.46 2.01
N GLU A 79 3.40 -6.59 3.34
CA GLU A 79 4.17 -7.64 4.02
C GLU A 79 3.63 -9.04 3.69
N ARG A 80 2.31 -9.23 3.79
CA ARG A 80 1.64 -10.48 3.43
C ARG A 80 1.96 -10.92 2.00
N ARG A 81 2.05 -9.97 1.06
CA ARG A 81 2.37 -10.22 -0.35
C ARG A 81 3.88 -10.32 -0.64
N GLY A 82 4.73 -10.17 0.37
CA GLY A 82 6.18 -10.17 0.20
C GLY A 82 6.67 -9.01 -0.68
N ASP A 83 5.90 -7.92 -0.74
CA ASP A 83 6.22 -6.73 -1.52
C ASP A 83 7.15 -5.81 -0.71
N SER A 84 8.44 -6.06 -0.82
CA SER A 84 9.46 -5.29 -0.11
C SER A 84 9.53 -3.82 -0.55
N TYR A 85 9.16 -3.51 -1.79
CA TYR A 85 9.12 -2.14 -2.30
C TYR A 85 8.04 -1.32 -1.58
N SER A 86 6.79 -1.82 -1.57
CA SER A 86 5.68 -1.14 -0.91
C SER A 86 5.84 -1.14 0.62
N THR A 87 6.33 -2.23 1.23
CA THR A 87 6.62 -2.27 2.67
C THR A 87 7.59 -1.15 3.07
N ALA A 88 8.68 -0.95 2.33
CA ALA A 88 9.62 0.12 2.61
C ALA A 88 8.99 1.52 2.44
N GLN A 89 8.18 1.72 1.41
CA GLN A 89 7.47 2.98 1.21
C GLN A 89 6.47 3.27 2.34
N HIS A 90 5.61 2.30 2.68
CA HIS A 90 4.60 2.47 3.71
C HIS A 90 5.19 2.59 5.12
N ALA A 91 6.34 1.98 5.41
CA ALA A 91 7.05 2.22 6.65
C ALA A 91 7.48 3.69 6.81
N ARG A 92 7.93 4.35 5.73
CA ARG A 92 8.27 5.79 5.74
C ARG A 92 7.04 6.67 5.94
N THR A 93 5.97 6.39 5.18
CA THR A 93 4.73 7.20 5.25
C THR A 93 3.99 6.99 6.57
N ALA A 94 4.06 5.81 7.17
CA ALA A 94 3.54 5.50 8.49
C ALA A 94 4.28 6.32 9.59
N ARG A 95 5.61 6.39 9.52
CA ARG A 95 6.38 7.26 10.42
C ARG A 95 6.00 8.74 10.25
N ALA A 96 5.86 9.20 9.00
CA ALA A 96 5.41 10.56 8.70
C ALA A 96 3.95 10.82 9.13
N ALA A 97 3.16 9.76 9.33
CA ALA A 97 1.83 9.82 9.93
C ALA A 97 1.85 9.75 11.47
N GLY A 98 3.03 9.59 12.09
CA GLY A 98 3.21 9.56 13.54
C GLY A 98 3.16 8.17 14.18
N LEU A 99 3.20 7.08 13.39
CA LEU A 99 3.32 5.73 13.95
C LEU A 99 4.72 5.47 14.50
N GLY A 100 4.80 4.90 15.70
CA GLY A 100 6.04 4.42 16.30
C GLY A 100 6.58 3.18 15.61
N LEU A 101 7.86 2.84 15.85
CA LEU A 101 8.49 1.66 15.25
C LEU A 101 7.81 0.35 15.65
N ASP A 102 7.43 0.23 16.92
CA ASP A 102 6.75 -0.96 17.43
C ASP A 102 5.40 -1.15 16.75
N GLU A 103 4.65 -0.07 16.56
CA GLU A 103 3.36 -0.10 15.88
C GLU A 103 3.50 -0.44 14.39
N ILE A 104 4.52 0.09 13.71
CA ILE A 104 4.85 -0.26 12.32
C ILE A 104 5.21 -1.75 12.22
N SER A 105 5.94 -2.28 13.18
CA SER A 105 6.28 -3.70 13.24
C SER A 105 5.05 -4.57 13.44
N SER A 106 4.18 -4.19 14.37
CA SER A 106 2.91 -4.91 14.65
C SER A 106 1.99 -4.90 13.44
N ALA A 107 1.83 -3.75 12.79
CA ALA A 107 0.96 -3.59 11.62
C ALA A 107 1.34 -4.53 10.47
N ARG A 108 2.60 -4.86 10.29
CA ARG A 108 3.08 -5.82 9.27
C ARG A 108 2.53 -7.24 9.47
N SER A 109 2.02 -7.55 10.66
CA SER A 109 1.40 -8.83 11.02
C SER A 109 -0.08 -8.67 11.38
N PHE A 110 -0.78 -7.73 10.77
CA PHE A 110 -2.18 -7.41 11.05
C PHE A 110 -2.48 -7.19 12.53
N ALA A 111 -1.53 -6.64 13.29
CA ALA A 111 -1.66 -6.37 14.71
C ALA A 111 -1.45 -4.89 15.03
N SER A 112 -1.96 -4.45 16.18
CA SER A 112 -1.79 -3.10 16.70
C SER A 112 -1.80 -3.10 18.22
N ASN A 113 -1.11 -2.13 18.83
CA ASN A 113 -1.19 -1.87 20.26
C ASN A 113 -2.48 -1.10 20.65
N ASP A 114 -3.15 -0.52 19.67
CA ASP A 114 -4.47 0.10 19.83
C ASP A 114 -5.56 -0.94 19.59
N ALA A 115 -6.42 -1.18 20.60
CA ALA A 115 -7.43 -2.23 20.55
C ALA A 115 -8.45 -2.02 19.40
N ARG A 116 -8.78 -0.75 19.09
CA ARG A 116 -9.70 -0.43 17.99
C ARG A 116 -9.09 -0.78 16.63
N GLU A 117 -7.84 -0.42 16.43
CA GLU A 117 -7.09 -0.76 15.22
C GLU A 117 -6.87 -2.29 15.11
N ALA A 118 -6.55 -2.95 16.22
CA ALA A 118 -6.35 -4.40 16.25
C ALA A 118 -7.59 -5.18 15.79
N ALA A 119 -8.80 -4.78 16.24
CA ALA A 119 -10.04 -5.43 15.83
C ALA A 119 -10.30 -5.28 14.30
N LEU A 120 -10.05 -4.09 13.73
CA LEU A 120 -10.19 -3.90 12.28
C LEU A 120 -9.17 -4.75 11.52
N LEU A 121 -7.91 -4.76 11.96
CA LEU A 121 -6.85 -5.53 11.30
C LEU A 121 -7.11 -7.04 11.36
N ALA A 122 -7.59 -7.57 12.50
CA ALA A 122 -7.98 -8.97 12.63
C ALA A 122 -9.11 -9.35 11.66
N PHE A 123 -10.12 -8.49 11.52
CA PHE A 123 -11.19 -8.68 10.52
C PHE A 123 -10.63 -8.72 9.09
N LEU A 124 -9.73 -7.80 8.73
CA LEU A 124 -9.13 -7.73 7.40
C LEU A 124 -8.19 -8.92 7.12
N GLU A 125 -7.48 -9.42 8.13
CA GLU A 125 -6.68 -10.64 8.01
C GLU A 125 -7.56 -11.84 7.71
N SER A 126 -8.63 -12.03 8.49
CA SER A 126 -9.62 -13.09 8.27
C SER A 126 -10.27 -13.01 6.88
N LEU A 127 -10.59 -11.79 6.42
CA LEU A 127 -11.10 -11.55 5.07
C LEU A 127 -10.14 -12.07 3.99
N LEU A 128 -8.84 -11.82 4.15
CA LEU A 128 -7.81 -12.25 3.20
C LEU A 128 -7.51 -13.75 3.30
N ASP A 129 -7.59 -14.33 4.48
CA ASP A 129 -7.32 -15.75 4.71
C ASP A 129 -8.44 -16.67 4.19
N SER A 130 -9.64 -16.12 4.11
CA SER A 130 -10.86 -16.84 3.73
C SER A 130 -11.40 -16.53 2.34
N ASP A 131 -10.58 -15.90 1.47
CA ASP A 131 -10.99 -15.50 0.13
C ASP A 131 -12.29 -14.66 0.12
N GLY A 132 -12.42 -13.75 1.09
CA GLY A 132 -13.55 -12.83 1.19
C GLY A 132 -14.71 -13.32 2.08
N HIS A 133 -14.52 -14.38 2.85
CA HIS A 133 -15.53 -14.95 3.77
C HIS A 133 -15.06 -14.86 5.23
N PRO A 134 -14.88 -13.65 5.81
CA PRO A 134 -14.34 -13.50 7.16
C PRO A 134 -15.26 -14.11 8.20
N GLU A 135 -14.70 -14.47 9.35
CA GLU A 135 -15.47 -14.92 10.49
C GLU A 135 -16.42 -13.82 10.98
N SER A 136 -17.72 -14.15 11.12
CA SER A 136 -18.77 -13.16 11.42
C SER A 136 -18.53 -12.40 12.74
N HIS A 137 -17.96 -13.09 13.75
CA HIS A 137 -17.70 -12.45 15.05
C HIS A 137 -16.67 -11.32 14.95
N LEU A 138 -15.67 -11.41 14.06
CA LEU A 138 -14.66 -10.35 13.89
C LEU A 138 -15.27 -9.07 13.30
N LEU A 139 -16.29 -9.20 12.44
CA LEU A 139 -17.03 -8.05 11.94
C LEU A 139 -17.83 -7.38 13.07
N GLU A 140 -18.49 -8.19 13.92
CA GLU A 140 -19.23 -7.67 15.06
C GLU A 140 -18.30 -7.01 16.09
N GLU A 141 -17.15 -7.62 16.39
CA GLU A 141 -16.14 -7.02 17.27
C GLU A 141 -15.65 -5.66 16.76
N ALA A 142 -15.38 -5.55 15.45
CA ALA A 142 -15.00 -4.28 14.84
C ALA A 142 -16.08 -3.21 15.00
N ARG A 143 -17.38 -3.58 14.85
CA ARG A 143 -18.51 -2.68 15.07
C ARG A 143 -18.67 -2.27 16.54
N GLU A 144 -18.58 -3.23 17.45
CA GLU A 144 -18.73 -2.99 18.89
C GLU A 144 -17.66 -2.04 19.43
N ILE A 145 -16.42 -2.11 18.92
CA ILE A 145 -15.34 -1.20 19.31
C ILE A 145 -15.41 0.16 18.62
N GLY A 146 -16.40 0.36 17.73
CA GLY A 146 -16.75 1.67 17.17
C GLY A 146 -16.32 1.94 15.73
N TRP A 147 -16.01 0.90 14.93
CA TRP A 147 -15.88 1.06 13.49
C TRP A 147 -17.28 1.08 12.83
N THR A 148 -17.52 2.06 11.97
CA THR A 148 -18.76 2.13 11.18
C THR A 148 -18.65 1.21 9.95
N ASP A 149 -19.80 0.80 9.42
CA ASP A 149 -19.84 0.00 8.18
C ASP A 149 -19.18 0.75 7.01
N GLU A 150 -19.31 2.07 6.96
CA GLU A 150 -18.66 2.92 5.98
C GLU A 150 -17.13 2.80 6.09
N GLN A 151 -16.56 2.92 7.29
CA GLN A 151 -15.13 2.78 7.53
C GLN A 151 -14.62 1.35 7.24
N ILE A 152 -15.41 0.34 7.58
CA ILE A 152 -15.06 -1.07 7.29
C ILE A 152 -15.04 -1.32 5.78
N LEU A 153 -16.03 -0.83 5.04
CA LEU A 153 -16.06 -0.93 3.57
C LEU A 153 -14.90 -0.17 2.92
N GLU A 154 -14.57 1.01 3.45
CA GLU A 154 -13.39 1.76 3.01
C GLU A 154 -12.09 1.01 3.29
N ALA A 155 -11.98 0.34 4.45
CA ALA A 155 -10.82 -0.50 4.80
C ALA A 155 -10.67 -1.67 3.83
N ILE A 156 -11.76 -2.33 3.43
CA ILE A 156 -11.74 -3.38 2.39
C ILE A 156 -11.25 -2.81 1.04
N ALA A 157 -11.68 -1.61 0.68
CA ALA A 157 -11.21 -0.95 -0.54
C ALA A 157 -9.70 -0.61 -0.45
N HIS A 158 -9.18 -0.23 0.72
CA HIS A 158 -7.75 -0.06 0.94
C HIS A 158 -6.97 -1.37 0.83
N VAL A 159 -7.52 -2.48 1.30
CA VAL A 159 -6.95 -3.83 1.06
C VAL A 159 -6.86 -4.09 -0.44
N ALA A 160 -7.94 -3.91 -1.19
CA ALA A 160 -7.94 -4.14 -2.64
C ALA A 160 -6.92 -3.25 -3.38
N LEU A 161 -6.76 -1.98 -2.97
CA LEU A 161 -5.74 -1.09 -3.49
C LEU A 161 -4.32 -1.60 -3.19
N GLY A 162 -4.06 -2.05 -1.96
CA GLY A 162 -2.77 -2.64 -1.55
C GLY A 162 -2.46 -3.92 -2.32
N GLU A 163 -3.44 -4.80 -2.50
CA GLU A 163 -3.32 -6.02 -3.31
C GLU A 163 -2.91 -5.69 -4.75
N PHE A 164 -3.61 -4.73 -5.38
CA PHE A 164 -3.26 -4.27 -6.72
C PHE A 164 -1.83 -3.71 -6.79
N GLN A 165 -1.43 -2.89 -5.81
CA GLN A 165 -0.08 -2.34 -5.74
C GLN A 165 0.97 -3.45 -5.65
N SER A 166 0.79 -4.41 -4.75
CA SER A 166 1.73 -5.50 -4.54
C SER A 166 1.81 -6.45 -5.74
N LEU A 167 0.69 -6.72 -6.41
CA LEU A 167 0.69 -7.51 -7.66
C LEU A 167 1.57 -6.85 -8.73
N VAL A 168 1.42 -5.55 -8.94
CA VAL A 168 2.21 -4.81 -9.93
C VAL A 168 3.68 -4.73 -9.51
N ALA A 169 3.97 -4.37 -8.26
CA ALA A 169 5.33 -4.22 -7.75
C ALA A 169 6.12 -5.54 -7.83
N ASN A 170 5.49 -6.65 -7.44
CA ASN A 170 6.09 -7.98 -7.51
C ASN A 170 6.26 -8.48 -8.95
N ALA A 171 5.24 -8.29 -9.80
CA ALA A 171 5.35 -8.65 -11.22
C ALA A 171 6.46 -7.86 -11.93
N ALA A 172 6.59 -6.57 -11.60
CA ALA A 172 7.64 -5.71 -12.13
C ALA A 172 9.02 -5.98 -11.49
N ALA A 173 9.08 -6.72 -10.40
CA ALA A 173 10.29 -6.89 -9.59
C ALA A 173 10.91 -5.53 -9.22
N LEU A 174 10.08 -4.60 -8.71
CA LEU A 174 10.54 -3.25 -8.41
C LEU A 174 11.68 -3.26 -7.38
N PRO A 175 12.83 -2.65 -7.72
CA PRO A 175 13.92 -2.54 -6.77
C PRO A 175 13.57 -1.52 -5.68
N GLN A 176 13.94 -1.83 -4.43
CA GLN A 176 13.85 -0.86 -3.34
C GLN A 176 14.67 0.39 -3.69
N ASP A 177 14.19 1.55 -3.25
CA ASP A 177 14.97 2.77 -3.35
C ASP A 177 16.13 2.69 -2.35
N GLN A 178 17.36 2.61 -2.84
CA GLN A 178 18.57 2.39 -2.05
C GLN A 178 18.95 3.58 -1.12
N SER A 179 18.15 4.63 -1.07
CA SER A 179 18.49 5.89 -0.41
C SER A 179 17.95 6.04 1.02
N ASP A 180 17.48 4.97 1.67
CA ASP A 180 16.95 5.09 3.02
C ASP A 180 17.70 4.22 4.05
N PRO A 181 18.55 4.85 4.91
CA PRO A 181 19.24 4.14 5.99
C PRO A 181 18.31 3.67 7.13
N THR A 182 17.00 3.93 7.04
CA THR A 182 16.01 3.55 8.07
C THR A 182 15.31 2.22 7.79
N VAL A 183 15.63 1.55 6.69
CA VAL A 183 15.16 0.17 6.47
C VAL A 183 15.99 -0.77 7.34
N LEU A 184 15.42 -1.16 8.48
CA LEU A 184 16.02 -2.18 9.34
C LEU A 184 16.21 -3.47 8.52
N PRO A 185 17.41 -4.09 8.56
CA PRO A 185 17.63 -5.37 7.92
C PRO A 185 16.67 -6.40 8.51
N LYS A 186 16.16 -7.29 7.65
CA LYS A 186 15.36 -8.43 8.06
C LYS A 186 16.11 -9.18 9.17
N ALA A 187 15.49 -9.33 10.33
CA ALA A 187 16.05 -10.18 11.39
C ALA A 187 16.23 -11.59 10.83
N ALA A 188 17.45 -12.12 10.96
CA ALA A 188 17.83 -13.45 10.53
C ALA A 188 17.22 -14.53 11.42
#